data_09521d730ea4daf9975e5881b5978f5f
#
_entry.id   09521d730ea4daf9975e5881b5978f5f
#
_cell.length_a   1.000
_cell.length_b   1.000
_cell.length_c   1.000
_cell.angle_alpha   90.00
_cell.angle_beta   90.00
_cell.angle_gamma   90.00
#
_symmetry.space_group_name_H-M   'P 1'
#
loop_
_entity.id
_entity.type
_entity.pdbx_description
1 polymer ?
#
loop_
_entity_poly.entity_id
_entity_poly.type
_entity_poly.pdbx_seq_one_letter_code
_entity_poly.pdbx_strand_id
1 'polypeptide(L)'
;MCIRDSSNGYDMKVLRAVEEVNGAQKRLLFEKFRAYFRGDIAGRRVAVWGLSFKPETDDMREAPSVVIIEHLLRAGCEVCAYDPVASEEARRILGDGVCYCRDKYEAAEGADALMLVTEWQEFRMPDWCAVRKAMRTPVVFDGRNIYNGEELAAKGFAYCSIGRR
;
A
#
# COMPACT_ATOMS: atom_id res chain seq x y z
N MET A 1 -4.53 -2.08 23.69
CA MET A 1 -4.10 -2.66 24.99
C MET A 1 -3.07 -1.80 25.72
N CYS A 2 -2.26 -1.02 25.07
CA CYS A 2 -1.12 -0.32 25.71
C CYS A 2 -1.36 1.13 26.15
N ILE A 3 -2.46 1.76 25.74
CA ILE A 3 -2.77 3.17 26.10
C ILE A 3 -3.09 3.30 27.61
N ARG A 4 -3.65 2.28 28.24
CA ARG A 4 -3.97 2.30 29.69
C ARG A 4 -2.74 2.21 30.60
N ASP A 5 -1.68 1.53 30.14
CA ASP A 5 -0.52 1.26 31.00
C ASP A 5 0.49 2.41 30.97
N SER A 6 0.60 3.12 29.85
CA SER A 6 1.43 4.33 29.73
C SER A 6 0.84 5.51 30.51
N SER A 7 -0.49 5.58 30.68
CA SER A 7 -1.15 6.61 31.50
C SER A 7 -0.91 6.42 33.00
N ASN A 8 -0.45 5.24 33.44
CA ASN A 8 -0.11 4.92 34.84
C ASN A 8 1.40 5.04 35.15
N GLY A 9 2.20 5.66 34.29
CA GLY A 9 3.61 5.98 34.55
C GLY A 9 4.58 4.80 34.39
N TYR A 10 4.16 3.67 33.83
CA TYR A 10 5.04 2.54 33.56
C TYR A 10 5.69 2.69 32.16
N ASP A 11 6.99 2.96 32.12
CA ASP A 11 7.73 3.08 30.85
C ASP A 11 8.03 1.70 30.28
N MET A 12 7.15 1.22 29.40
CA MET A 12 7.31 -0.06 28.69
C MET A 12 8.24 0.13 27.48
N LYS A 13 9.54 0.25 27.70
CA LYS A 13 10.57 0.46 26.67
C LYS A 13 10.48 -0.52 25.51
N VAL A 14 10.17 -1.79 25.78
CA VAL A 14 10.03 -2.82 24.73
C VAL A 14 8.83 -2.54 23.86
N LEU A 15 7.68 -2.19 24.42
CA LEU A 15 6.47 -1.88 23.64
C LEU A 15 6.65 -0.62 22.80
N ARG A 16 7.29 0.41 23.35
CA ARG A 16 7.62 1.62 22.59
C ARG A 16 8.55 1.31 21.40
N ALA A 17 9.59 0.50 21.61
CA ALA A 17 10.47 0.08 20.54
C ALA A 17 9.72 -0.72 19.46
N VAL A 18 8.78 -1.59 19.84
CA VAL A 18 7.92 -2.32 18.89
C VAL A 18 7.03 -1.35 18.09
N GLU A 19 6.40 -0.37 18.74
CA GLU A 19 5.57 0.64 18.08
C GLU A 19 6.39 1.50 17.10
N GLU A 20 7.59 1.91 17.48
CA GLU A 20 8.52 2.66 16.62
C GLU A 20 8.90 1.85 15.37
N VAL A 21 9.27 0.59 15.54
CA VAL A 21 9.61 -0.32 14.42
C VAL A 21 8.40 -0.55 13.53
N ASN A 22 7.22 -0.81 14.09
CA ASN A 22 6.00 -0.99 13.31
C ASN A 22 5.62 0.28 12.54
N GLY A 23 5.76 1.44 13.16
CA GLY A 23 5.55 2.72 12.49
C GLY A 23 6.52 2.97 11.33
N ALA A 24 7.80 2.59 11.50
CA ALA A 24 8.79 2.66 10.44
C ALA A 24 8.46 1.70 9.29
N GLN A 25 8.06 0.47 9.61
CA GLN A 25 7.68 -0.54 8.61
C GLN A 25 6.46 -0.10 7.78
N LYS A 26 5.45 0.50 8.40
CA LYS A 26 4.26 1.02 7.70
C LYS A 26 4.63 2.11 6.66
N ARG A 27 5.71 2.87 6.86
CA ARG A 27 6.17 3.92 5.93
C ARG A 27 7.14 3.42 4.84
N LEU A 28 7.75 2.25 5.04
CA LEU A 28 8.84 1.77 4.19
C LEU A 28 8.44 1.66 2.71
N LEU A 29 7.21 1.24 2.42
CA LEU A 29 6.73 1.12 1.04
C LEU A 29 6.63 2.48 0.35
N PHE A 30 6.13 3.50 1.07
CA PHE A 30 6.10 4.88 0.59
C PHE A 30 7.50 5.44 0.35
N GLU A 31 8.46 5.17 1.25
CA GLU A 31 9.84 5.64 1.09
C GLU A 31 10.52 4.99 -0.12
N LYS A 32 10.27 3.70 -0.39
CA LYS A 32 10.76 3.03 -1.60
C LYS A 32 10.17 3.65 -2.87
N PHE A 33 8.88 3.95 -2.88
CA PHE A 33 8.22 4.65 -3.97
C PHE A 33 8.84 6.03 -4.22
N ARG A 34 8.99 6.83 -3.16
CA ARG A 34 9.62 8.15 -3.23
C ARG A 34 11.05 8.08 -3.76
N ALA A 35 11.83 7.12 -3.29
CA ALA A 35 13.20 6.91 -3.75
C ALA A 35 13.27 6.50 -5.23
N TYR A 36 12.38 5.61 -5.69
CA TYR A 36 12.31 5.17 -7.07
C TYR A 36 12.09 6.35 -8.04
N PHE A 37 11.19 7.23 -7.71
CA PHE A 37 10.92 8.44 -8.49
C PHE A 37 11.79 9.64 -8.12
N ARG A 38 12.85 9.45 -7.31
CA ARG A 38 13.81 10.50 -6.90
C ARG A 38 13.14 11.72 -6.28
N GLY A 39 12.03 11.52 -5.58
CA GLY A 39 11.24 12.58 -4.95
C GLY A 39 10.25 13.30 -5.86
N ASP A 40 10.27 13.07 -7.18
CA ASP A 40 9.31 13.62 -8.13
C ASP A 40 8.03 12.78 -8.17
N ILE A 41 7.18 12.95 -7.15
CA ILE A 41 5.97 12.14 -6.94
C ILE A 41 4.65 12.93 -6.97
N ALA A 42 4.70 14.25 -6.91
CA ALA A 42 3.50 15.08 -6.97
C ALA A 42 2.77 14.90 -8.32
N GLY A 43 1.46 14.72 -8.29
CA GLY A 43 0.63 14.46 -9.47
C GLY A 43 0.74 13.05 -10.05
N ARG A 44 1.56 12.15 -9.46
CA ARG A 44 1.59 10.76 -9.89
C ARG A 44 0.37 10.00 -9.40
N ARG A 45 -0.14 9.14 -10.28
CA ARG A 45 -1.27 8.26 -9.97
C ARG A 45 -0.76 6.93 -9.43
N VAL A 46 -1.22 6.55 -8.25
CA VAL A 46 -0.81 5.34 -7.56
C VAL A 46 -1.99 4.40 -7.37
N ALA A 47 -1.88 3.20 -7.92
CA ALA A 47 -2.82 2.11 -7.66
C ALA A 47 -2.47 1.45 -6.32
N VAL A 48 -3.45 1.31 -5.43
CA VAL A 48 -3.28 0.62 -4.15
C VAL A 48 -4.21 -0.59 -4.11
N TRP A 49 -3.63 -1.78 -4.02
CA TRP A 49 -4.33 -3.05 -3.88
C TRP A 49 -4.28 -3.55 -2.45
N GLY A 50 -5.46 -3.65 -1.84
CA GLY A 50 -5.64 -4.06 -0.46
C GLY A 50 -5.59 -2.87 0.50
N LEU A 51 -6.67 -2.70 1.26
CA LEU A 51 -6.85 -1.62 2.22
C LEU A 51 -6.93 -2.15 3.65
N SER A 52 -7.56 -3.30 3.85
CA SER A 52 -7.73 -3.94 5.16
C SER A 52 -6.39 -4.33 5.81
N PHE A 53 -6.41 -4.47 7.13
CA PHE A 53 -5.25 -4.92 7.91
C PHE A 53 -4.74 -6.30 7.49
N LYS A 54 -5.65 -7.21 7.12
CA LYS A 54 -5.39 -8.58 6.63
C LYS A 54 -6.51 -9.02 5.68
N PRO A 55 -6.27 -10.05 4.84
CA PRO A 55 -7.33 -10.60 4.00
C PRO A 55 -8.57 -11.08 4.78
N GLU A 56 -9.71 -11.15 4.08
CA GLU A 56 -10.99 -11.67 4.59
C GLU A 56 -11.59 -10.87 5.76
N THR A 57 -11.31 -9.57 5.81
CA THR A 57 -11.91 -8.65 6.79
C THR A 57 -11.98 -7.23 6.21
N ASP A 58 -12.90 -6.44 6.72
CA ASP A 58 -12.98 -4.98 6.51
C ASP A 58 -12.25 -4.18 7.60
N ASP A 59 -11.56 -4.86 8.54
CA ASP A 59 -10.87 -4.22 9.65
C ASP A 59 -9.71 -3.34 9.16
N MET A 60 -9.88 -2.03 9.33
CA MET A 60 -8.92 -1.00 8.97
C MET A 60 -8.08 -0.50 10.15
N ARG A 61 -8.34 -1.00 11.36
CA ARG A 61 -7.59 -0.59 12.56
C ARG A 61 -6.12 -0.97 12.42
N GLU A 62 -5.23 0.00 12.57
CA GLU A 62 -3.79 -0.18 12.41
C GLU A 62 -3.34 -0.66 11.01
N ALA A 63 -4.23 -0.58 9.99
CA ALA A 63 -3.91 -0.99 8.64
C ALA A 63 -2.76 -0.14 8.06
N PRO A 64 -1.72 -0.76 7.51
CA PRO A 64 -0.61 -0.05 6.86
C PRO A 64 -1.07 0.84 5.69
N SER A 65 -2.14 0.45 5.01
CA SER A 65 -2.73 1.19 3.90
C SER A 65 -3.12 2.62 4.27
N VAL A 66 -3.67 2.83 5.48
CA VAL A 66 -4.06 4.17 5.96
C VAL A 66 -2.85 5.08 6.00
N VAL A 67 -1.75 4.63 6.62
CA VAL A 67 -0.50 5.40 6.73
C VAL A 67 0.10 5.68 5.36
N ILE A 68 0.16 4.68 4.49
CA ILE A 68 0.72 4.81 3.13
C ILE A 68 -0.09 5.82 2.31
N ILE A 69 -1.43 5.68 2.29
CA ILE A 69 -2.32 6.54 1.52
C ILE A 69 -2.26 7.98 2.02
N GLU A 70 -2.27 8.21 3.34
CA GLU A 70 -2.10 9.55 3.88
C GLU A 70 -0.78 10.20 3.45
N HIS A 71 0.33 9.46 3.41
CA HIS A 71 1.61 9.98 2.93
C HIS A 71 1.56 10.30 1.43
N LEU A 72 0.92 9.45 0.61
CA LEU A 72 0.73 9.69 -0.82
C LEU A 72 -0.10 10.96 -1.07
N LEU A 73 -1.23 11.11 -0.40
CA LEU A 73 -2.11 12.27 -0.54
C LEU A 73 -1.41 13.57 -0.09
N ARG A 74 -0.70 13.55 1.05
CA ARG A 74 0.10 14.70 1.52
C ARG A 74 1.23 15.09 0.57
N ALA A 75 1.76 14.12 -0.17
CA ALA A 75 2.78 14.34 -1.19
C ALA A 75 2.21 14.80 -2.55
N GLY A 76 0.88 14.98 -2.65
CA GLY A 76 0.20 15.43 -3.86
C GLY A 76 -0.01 14.34 -4.90
N CYS A 77 0.04 13.07 -4.53
CA CYS A 77 -0.29 11.94 -5.44
C CYS A 77 -1.80 11.78 -5.59
N GLU A 78 -2.23 11.28 -6.75
CA GLU A 78 -3.57 10.74 -6.96
C GLU A 78 -3.59 9.27 -6.53
N VAL A 79 -4.53 8.88 -5.68
CA VAL A 79 -4.63 7.49 -5.20
C VAL A 79 -5.90 6.84 -5.73
N CYS A 80 -5.74 5.71 -6.44
CA CYS A 80 -6.83 4.83 -6.86
C CYS A 80 -6.69 3.51 -6.11
N ALA A 81 -7.66 3.18 -5.28
CA ALA A 81 -7.57 2.05 -4.38
C ALA A 81 -8.66 1.02 -4.64
N TYR A 82 -8.33 -0.24 -4.47
CA TYR A 82 -9.27 -1.34 -4.51
C TYR A 82 -9.02 -2.33 -3.36
N ASP A 83 -10.08 -2.71 -2.71
CA ASP A 83 -10.13 -3.80 -1.74
C ASP A 83 -11.46 -4.55 -1.91
N PRO A 84 -11.48 -5.89 -1.86
CA PRO A 84 -12.72 -6.67 -2.06
C PRO A 84 -13.84 -6.36 -1.08
N VAL A 85 -13.52 -5.95 0.16
CA VAL A 85 -14.51 -5.72 1.24
C VAL A 85 -14.34 -4.40 1.99
N ALA A 86 -13.12 -3.87 2.12
CA ALA A 86 -12.83 -2.76 3.03
C ALA A 86 -13.03 -1.35 2.42
N SER A 87 -13.47 -1.24 1.16
CA SER A 87 -13.57 0.05 0.46
C SER A 87 -14.51 1.05 1.17
N GLU A 88 -15.64 0.59 1.72
CA GLU A 88 -16.57 1.47 2.43
C GLU A 88 -16.02 1.94 3.78
N GLU A 89 -15.36 1.06 4.52
CA GLU A 89 -14.72 1.43 5.79
C GLU A 89 -13.51 2.35 5.55
N ALA A 90 -12.74 2.09 4.50
CA ALA A 90 -11.65 2.95 4.08
C ALA A 90 -12.13 4.36 3.72
N ARG A 91 -13.29 4.48 3.04
CA ARG A 91 -13.89 5.77 2.71
C ARG A 91 -14.27 6.58 3.96
N ARG A 92 -14.76 5.91 5.00
CA ARG A 92 -15.08 6.58 6.29
C ARG A 92 -13.84 7.16 6.97
N ILE A 93 -12.68 6.49 6.83
CA ILE A 93 -11.42 6.87 7.47
C ILE A 93 -10.64 7.88 6.63
N LEU A 94 -10.49 7.63 5.33
CA LEU A 94 -9.62 8.38 4.41
C LEU A 94 -10.37 9.47 3.63
N GLY A 95 -11.72 9.42 3.65
CA GLY A 95 -12.57 10.39 2.93
C GLY A 95 -12.55 10.22 1.41
N ASP A 96 -12.98 11.28 0.72
CA ASP A 96 -13.14 11.30 -0.74
C ASP A 96 -11.87 11.71 -1.51
N GLY A 97 -10.74 11.88 -0.83
CA GLY A 97 -9.45 12.14 -1.45
C GLY A 97 -8.87 10.92 -2.20
N VAL A 98 -9.48 9.75 -2.03
CA VAL A 98 -9.11 8.48 -2.66
C VAL A 98 -10.18 8.08 -3.66
N CYS A 99 -9.77 7.70 -4.86
CA CYS A 99 -10.64 7.08 -5.85
C CYS A 99 -10.81 5.60 -5.50
N TYR A 100 -12.00 5.20 -5.05
CA TYR A 100 -12.32 3.79 -4.74
C TYR A 100 -12.84 3.10 -5.99
N CYS A 101 -12.08 2.12 -6.48
CA CYS A 101 -12.34 1.43 -7.74
C CYS A 101 -13.17 0.16 -7.53
N ARG A 102 -13.83 -0.30 -8.59
CA ARG A 102 -14.70 -1.50 -8.58
C ARG A 102 -13.92 -2.80 -8.62
N ASP A 103 -12.71 -2.74 -9.21
CA ASP A 103 -11.82 -3.88 -9.31
C ASP A 103 -10.34 -3.42 -9.37
N LYS A 104 -9.44 -4.40 -9.26
CA LYS A 104 -7.99 -4.18 -9.26
C LYS A 104 -7.45 -3.62 -10.58
N TYR A 105 -8.10 -3.91 -11.71
CA TYR A 105 -7.64 -3.43 -13.02
C TYR A 105 -8.03 -1.97 -13.23
N GLU A 106 -9.25 -1.57 -12.84
CA GLU A 106 -9.68 -0.17 -12.83
C GLU A 106 -8.73 0.67 -11.96
N ALA A 107 -8.32 0.17 -10.79
CA ALA A 107 -7.35 0.87 -9.96
C ALA A 107 -5.98 1.07 -10.66
N ALA A 108 -5.58 0.14 -11.53
CA ALA A 108 -4.33 0.21 -12.26
C ALA A 108 -4.37 1.12 -13.50
N GLU A 109 -5.54 1.57 -13.94
CA GLU A 109 -5.68 2.40 -15.14
C GLU A 109 -4.95 3.73 -15.00
N GLY A 110 -4.00 3.98 -15.91
CA GLY A 110 -3.18 5.18 -15.94
C GLY A 110 -2.25 5.36 -14.74
N ALA A 111 -2.05 4.31 -13.92
CA ALA A 111 -1.19 4.39 -12.76
C ALA A 111 0.30 4.48 -13.12
N ASP A 112 1.03 5.31 -12.38
CA ASP A 112 2.48 5.43 -12.45
C ASP A 112 3.17 4.39 -11.54
N ALA A 113 2.44 3.82 -10.58
CA ALA A 113 2.91 2.78 -9.69
C ALA A 113 1.76 1.92 -9.19
N LEU A 114 2.03 0.64 -8.91
CA LEU A 114 1.14 -0.27 -8.20
C LEU A 114 1.73 -0.60 -6.84
N MET A 115 0.97 -0.42 -5.78
CA MET A 115 1.33 -0.82 -4.41
C MET A 115 0.43 -1.95 -3.94
N LEU A 116 1.01 -3.09 -3.61
CA LEU A 116 0.30 -4.17 -2.91
C LEU A 116 0.49 -4.00 -1.41
N VAL A 117 -0.60 -3.83 -0.67
CA VAL A 117 -0.57 -3.59 0.77
C VAL A 117 -1.20 -4.73 1.57
N THR A 118 -2.24 -5.38 1.03
CA THR A 118 -2.87 -6.55 1.65
C THR A 118 -2.97 -7.70 0.65
N GLU A 119 -2.55 -8.88 1.06
CA GLU A 119 -2.39 -10.06 0.20
C GLU A 119 -3.68 -10.86 0.00
N TRP A 120 -4.72 -10.23 -0.54
CA TRP A 120 -5.93 -10.94 -0.93
C TRP A 120 -5.64 -12.03 -1.97
N GLN A 121 -6.40 -13.12 -1.93
CA GLN A 121 -6.21 -14.25 -2.84
C GLN A 121 -6.26 -13.83 -4.31
N GLU A 122 -7.16 -12.93 -4.65
CA GLU A 122 -7.33 -12.45 -6.03
C GLU A 122 -6.14 -11.61 -6.54
N PHE A 123 -5.29 -11.08 -5.66
CA PHE A 123 -4.08 -10.35 -6.06
C PHE A 123 -2.89 -11.25 -6.34
N ARG A 124 -2.95 -12.54 -5.93
CA ARG A 124 -1.81 -13.45 -6.09
C ARG A 124 -1.51 -13.81 -7.54
N MET A 125 -2.53 -13.91 -8.37
CA MET A 125 -2.41 -14.29 -9.77
C MET A 125 -3.23 -13.35 -10.68
N PRO A 126 -2.89 -12.07 -10.77
CA PRO A 126 -3.57 -11.17 -11.69
C PRO A 126 -3.14 -11.43 -13.13
N ASP A 127 -3.93 -10.98 -14.09
CA ASP A 127 -3.48 -10.89 -15.47
C ASP A 127 -2.48 -9.73 -15.61
N TRP A 128 -1.19 -10.06 -15.50
CA TRP A 128 -0.10 -9.09 -15.60
C TRP A 128 -0.03 -8.41 -16.98
N CYS A 129 -0.53 -9.07 -18.04
CA CYS A 129 -0.60 -8.43 -19.36
C CYS A 129 -1.64 -7.30 -19.37
N ALA A 130 -2.79 -7.52 -18.73
CA ALA A 130 -3.81 -6.50 -18.57
C ALA A 130 -3.30 -5.35 -17.68
N VAL A 131 -2.69 -5.66 -16.55
CA VAL A 131 -2.10 -4.66 -15.64
C VAL A 131 -1.03 -3.83 -16.37
N ARG A 132 -0.14 -4.49 -17.12
CA ARG A 132 0.94 -3.80 -17.87
C ARG A 132 0.40 -2.82 -18.91
N LYS A 133 -0.70 -3.19 -19.59
CA LYS A 133 -1.35 -2.32 -20.60
C LYS A 133 -2.09 -1.15 -19.96
N ALA A 134 -2.67 -1.35 -18.77
CA ALA A 134 -3.41 -0.33 -18.06
C ALA A 134 -2.52 0.75 -17.44
N MET A 135 -1.33 0.37 -16.96
CA MET A 135 -0.42 1.27 -16.27
C MET A 135 0.39 2.16 -17.23
N ARG A 136 0.65 3.40 -16.81
CA ARG A 136 1.56 4.33 -17.50
C ARG A 136 3.02 3.92 -17.28
N THR A 137 3.39 3.64 -16.05
CA THR A 137 4.74 3.20 -15.66
C THR A 137 4.62 1.85 -14.97
N PRO A 138 5.20 0.77 -15.55
CA PRO A 138 5.05 -0.59 -14.99
C PRO A 138 6.03 -0.82 -13.84
N VAL A 139 5.71 -0.34 -12.66
CA VAL A 139 6.46 -0.61 -11.44
C VAL A 139 5.52 -1.09 -10.32
N VAL A 140 5.94 -2.16 -9.65
CA VAL A 140 5.21 -2.79 -8.55
C VAL A 140 5.99 -2.65 -7.26
N PHE A 141 5.36 -2.09 -6.24
CA PHE A 141 5.83 -2.03 -4.86
C PHE A 141 5.07 -3.06 -4.04
N ASP A 142 5.72 -4.16 -3.72
CA ASP A 142 5.12 -5.28 -3.01
C ASP A 142 5.40 -5.21 -1.51
N GLY A 143 4.41 -4.80 -0.75
CA GLY A 143 4.46 -4.71 0.70
C GLY A 143 4.29 -6.04 1.43
N ARG A 144 3.99 -7.13 0.70
CA ARG A 144 3.68 -8.45 1.28
C ARG A 144 4.59 -9.57 0.77
N ASN A 145 5.49 -9.25 -0.18
CA ASN A 145 6.45 -10.17 -0.77
C ASN A 145 5.80 -11.43 -1.38
N ILE A 146 4.64 -11.27 -2.03
CA ILE A 146 3.91 -12.39 -2.62
C ILE A 146 4.29 -12.67 -4.07
N TYR A 147 4.98 -11.73 -4.73
CA TYR A 147 5.34 -11.88 -6.14
C TYR A 147 6.79 -12.28 -6.34
N ASN A 148 7.05 -12.96 -7.46
CA ASN A 148 8.40 -13.26 -7.91
C ASN A 148 8.92 -12.09 -8.79
N GLY A 149 10.00 -11.45 -8.35
CA GLY A 149 10.60 -10.31 -9.06
C GLY A 149 11.13 -10.64 -10.44
N GLU A 150 11.70 -11.85 -10.63
CA GLU A 150 12.22 -12.30 -11.93
C GLU A 150 11.08 -12.49 -12.94
N GLU A 151 9.96 -13.08 -12.50
CA GLU A 151 8.78 -13.23 -13.33
C GLU A 151 8.16 -11.90 -13.74
N LEU A 152 8.11 -10.93 -12.80
CA LEU A 152 7.62 -9.59 -13.09
C LEU A 152 8.56 -8.84 -14.03
N ALA A 153 9.87 -8.96 -13.84
CA ALA A 153 10.87 -8.38 -14.74
C ALA A 153 10.75 -8.94 -16.16
N ALA A 154 10.54 -10.27 -16.33
CA ALA A 154 10.30 -10.91 -17.63
C ALA A 154 9.02 -10.38 -18.31
N LYS A 155 8.04 -9.87 -17.54
CA LYS A 155 6.81 -9.23 -18.03
C LYS A 155 6.95 -7.72 -18.23
N GLY A 156 8.16 -7.16 -18.02
CA GLY A 156 8.46 -5.75 -18.23
C GLY A 156 8.09 -4.83 -17.07
N PHE A 157 8.01 -5.35 -15.86
CA PHE A 157 7.81 -4.56 -14.65
C PHE A 157 9.13 -4.32 -13.91
N ALA A 158 9.31 -3.12 -13.37
CA ALA A 158 10.21 -2.92 -12.26
C ALA A 158 9.55 -3.46 -10.98
N TYR A 159 10.33 -4.10 -10.11
CA TYR A 159 9.81 -4.70 -8.88
C TYR A 159 10.59 -4.25 -7.67
N CYS A 160 9.88 -3.76 -6.67
CA CYS A 160 10.43 -3.33 -5.39
C CYS A 160 9.65 -4.02 -4.26
N SER A 161 10.34 -4.75 -3.40
CA SER A 161 9.70 -5.43 -2.26
C SER A 161 10.29 -4.97 -0.92
N ILE A 162 9.61 -5.29 0.18
CA ILE A 162 10.11 -5.04 1.53
C ILE A 162 11.20 -6.07 1.84
N GLY A 163 12.35 -5.61 2.41
CA GLY A 163 13.44 -6.50 2.84
C GLY A 163 14.38 -6.98 1.74
N ARG A 164 14.13 -6.65 0.47
CA ARG A 164 15.05 -6.89 -0.65
C ARG A 164 15.62 -5.56 -1.15
N ARG A 165 16.92 -5.57 -1.48
CA ARG A 165 17.61 -4.44 -2.11
C ARG A 165 17.41 -4.47 -3.61
#